data_bcc6208bfcf9ed45151365a4ac05b02c
#
_entry.id   bcc6208bfcf9ed45151365a4ac05b02c
#
_cell.length_a   1.000
_cell.length_b   1.000
_cell.length_c   1.000
_cell.angle_alpha   90.00
_cell.angle_beta   90.00
_cell.angle_gamma   90.00
#
_symmetry.space_group_name_H-M   'P 1'
#
loop_
_entity.id
_entity.type
_entity.pdbx_description
1 polymer ?
#
loop_
_entity_poly.entity_id
_entity_poly.type
_entity_poly.pdbx_seq_one_letter_code
_entity_poly.pdbx_strand_id
1 'polypeptide(L)'
;MTPLRERYLSVITGHLFPEHGGATLDSHRAFVVSYGPEADCDLDLHYDNSEVTVNISLDDQFSGGELYIGRMFTDSQSVSQSSPSEYCACQHRLGCGLIHRGQQMHGALPLLSGVRHNLVIWMRSSVTRNQLCPMCQMKPDLVKVGGTGDGFSASDVDICCLV
;
A
#
# COMPACT_ATOMS: atom_id res chain seq x y z
N MET A 1 3.48 -14.99 7.24
CA MET A 1 2.49 -13.98 6.80
C MET A 1 1.22 -14.60 6.21
N THR A 2 1.29 -15.70 5.46
CA THR A 2 0.09 -16.35 4.87
C THR A 2 -1.05 -16.60 5.86
N PRO A 3 -0.85 -17.21 7.05
CA PRO A 3 -1.96 -17.38 7.99
C PRO A 3 -2.58 -16.06 8.49
N LEU A 4 -1.80 -14.99 8.63
CA LEU A 4 -2.32 -13.67 8.99
C LEU A 4 -3.21 -13.12 7.88
N ARG A 5 -2.74 -13.20 6.61
CA ARG A 5 -3.54 -12.77 5.47
C ARG A 5 -4.86 -13.55 5.37
N GLU A 6 -4.79 -14.88 5.37
CA GLU A 6 -5.95 -15.73 5.09
C GLU A 6 -6.99 -15.75 6.20
N ARG A 7 -6.54 -15.81 7.45
CA ARG A 7 -7.44 -15.99 8.60
C ARG A 7 -8.00 -14.69 9.16
N TYR A 8 -7.31 -13.58 8.95
CA TYR A 8 -7.66 -12.30 9.58
C TYR A 8 -7.80 -11.18 8.56
N LEU A 9 -6.74 -10.87 7.82
CA LEU A 9 -6.75 -9.69 6.97
C LEU A 9 -7.76 -9.81 5.84
N SER A 10 -7.83 -10.95 5.13
CA SER A 10 -8.81 -11.13 4.04
C SER A 10 -10.26 -11.09 4.54
N VAL A 11 -10.50 -11.51 5.78
CA VAL A 11 -11.85 -11.39 6.38
C VAL A 11 -12.19 -9.91 6.63
N ILE A 12 -11.28 -9.17 7.27
CA ILE A 12 -11.46 -7.75 7.57
C ILE A 12 -11.60 -6.94 6.26
N THR A 13 -10.68 -7.14 5.32
CA THR A 13 -10.66 -6.39 4.06
C THR A 13 -11.81 -6.76 3.14
N GLY A 14 -12.32 -7.98 3.23
CA GLY A 14 -13.53 -8.42 2.52
C GLY A 14 -14.78 -7.66 2.97
N HIS A 15 -14.82 -7.24 4.23
CA HIS A 15 -15.89 -6.37 4.74
C HIS A 15 -15.66 -4.89 4.43
N LEU A 16 -14.39 -4.43 4.50
CA LEU A 16 -14.05 -3.02 4.28
C LEU A 16 -14.03 -2.65 2.79
N PHE A 17 -13.53 -3.53 1.94
CA PHE A 17 -13.26 -3.27 0.52
C PHE A 17 -13.71 -4.41 -0.40
N PRO A 18 -14.97 -4.84 -0.35
CA PRO A 18 -15.44 -6.01 -1.11
C PRO A 18 -15.28 -5.84 -2.62
N GLU A 19 -15.51 -4.63 -3.14
CA GLU A 19 -15.44 -4.31 -4.57
C GLU A 19 -14.02 -4.06 -5.08
N HIS A 20 -13.03 -4.03 -4.18
CA HIS A 20 -11.63 -3.75 -4.51
C HIS A 20 -10.72 -4.98 -4.30
N GLY A 21 -11.29 -6.17 -4.35
CA GLY A 21 -10.55 -7.43 -4.19
C GLY A 21 -10.22 -7.79 -2.75
N GLY A 22 -10.73 -7.07 -1.75
CA GLY A 22 -10.43 -7.31 -0.34
C GLY A 22 -10.82 -8.70 0.16
N ALA A 23 -11.84 -9.33 -0.43
CA ALA A 23 -12.27 -10.68 -0.10
C ALA A 23 -11.48 -11.79 -0.84
N THR A 24 -10.71 -11.44 -1.87
CA THR A 24 -10.05 -12.39 -2.77
C THR A 24 -8.52 -12.22 -2.79
N LEU A 25 -7.96 -11.73 -1.70
CA LEU A 25 -6.52 -11.55 -1.55
C LEU A 25 -5.81 -12.90 -1.51
N ASP A 26 -5.02 -13.20 -2.53
CA ASP A 26 -4.35 -14.49 -2.72
C ASP A 26 -2.83 -14.43 -2.58
N SER A 27 -2.25 -13.22 -2.62
CA SER A 27 -0.81 -13.02 -2.49
C SER A 27 -0.48 -11.82 -1.61
N HIS A 28 0.78 -11.73 -1.15
CA HIS A 28 1.24 -10.62 -0.31
C HIS A 28 2.75 -10.46 -0.39
N ARG A 29 3.20 -9.24 -0.15
CA ARG A 29 4.60 -8.91 0.13
C ARG A 29 4.66 -8.09 1.41
N ALA A 30 5.58 -8.46 2.32
CA ALA A 30 5.80 -7.74 3.56
C ALA A 30 7.24 -7.24 3.63
N PHE A 31 7.41 -5.98 4.02
CA PHE A 31 8.70 -5.34 4.15
C PHE A 31 8.65 -4.26 5.23
N VAL A 32 9.82 -3.89 5.75
CA VAL A 32 9.96 -2.80 6.73
C VAL A 32 10.46 -1.56 6.01
N VAL A 33 9.81 -0.43 6.26
CA VAL A 33 10.27 0.89 5.87
C VAL A 33 10.80 1.58 7.11
N SER A 34 11.99 2.18 6.98
CA SER A 34 12.66 2.89 8.06
C SER A 34 12.85 4.36 7.68
N TYR A 35 12.52 5.24 8.60
CA TYR A 35 12.74 6.68 8.49
C TYR A 35 13.64 7.15 9.63
N GLY A 36 14.54 8.07 9.37
CA GLY A 36 15.44 8.56 10.40
C GLY A 36 16.49 9.53 9.86
N PRO A 37 17.37 10.04 10.74
CA PRO A 37 18.37 11.06 10.37
C PRO A 37 19.39 10.64 9.33
N GLU A 38 19.63 9.32 9.19
CA GLU A 38 20.56 8.72 8.22
C GLU A 38 19.83 8.05 7.04
N ALA A 39 18.52 8.22 6.96
CA ALA A 39 17.64 7.68 5.93
C ALA A 39 16.67 8.78 5.46
N ASP A 40 15.71 8.41 4.61
CA ASP A 40 14.63 9.33 4.25
C ASP A 40 13.86 9.73 5.51
N CYS A 41 13.47 11.00 5.62
CA CYS A 41 12.69 11.48 6.75
C CYS A 41 11.19 11.59 6.46
N ASP A 42 10.80 11.55 5.22
CA ASP A 42 9.42 11.64 4.72
C ASP A 42 9.18 10.71 3.52
N LEU A 43 7.96 10.70 3.04
CA LEU A 43 7.61 10.00 1.80
C LEU A 43 6.56 10.81 1.06
N ASP A 44 6.89 11.15 -0.16
CA ASP A 44 6.02 11.89 -1.06
C ASP A 44 4.69 11.17 -1.34
N LEU A 45 3.74 11.93 -1.83
CA LEU A 45 2.42 11.44 -2.19
C LEU A 45 2.51 10.39 -3.31
N HIS A 46 2.07 9.19 -3.02
CA HIS A 46 2.10 8.04 -3.92
C HIS A 46 0.89 7.11 -3.69
N TYR A 47 0.79 6.07 -4.48
CA TYR A 47 -0.13 4.96 -4.29
C TYR A 47 0.62 3.64 -4.44
N ASP A 48 0.09 2.59 -3.84
CA ASP A 48 0.73 1.28 -3.76
C ASP A 48 0.34 0.36 -4.90
N ASN A 49 1.27 -0.48 -5.32
CA ASN A 49 1.01 -1.57 -6.26
C ASN A 49 0.38 -2.78 -5.53
N SER A 50 -0.75 -2.55 -4.91
CA SER A 50 -1.54 -3.54 -4.18
C SER A 50 -3.04 -3.25 -4.31
N GLU A 51 -3.90 -4.20 -4.02
CA GLU A 51 -5.34 -3.96 -3.83
C GLU A 51 -5.60 -3.40 -2.45
N VAL A 52 -4.94 -3.96 -1.43
CA VAL A 52 -5.03 -3.49 -0.05
C VAL A 52 -3.65 -3.46 0.58
N THR A 53 -3.36 -2.39 1.31
CA THR A 53 -2.16 -2.23 2.12
C THR A 53 -2.50 -2.21 3.61
N VAL A 54 -1.65 -2.83 4.41
CA VAL A 54 -1.61 -2.64 5.86
C VAL A 54 -0.27 -2.01 6.23
N ASN A 55 -0.31 -0.93 6.99
CA ASN A 55 0.87 -0.23 7.49
C ASN A 55 0.83 -0.25 9.02
N ILE A 56 1.77 -0.94 9.66
CA ILE A 56 1.81 -1.18 11.10
C ILE A 56 3.01 -0.46 11.70
N SER A 57 2.78 0.37 12.73
CA SER A 57 3.86 1.00 13.49
C SER A 57 4.58 -0.01 14.38
N LEU A 58 5.90 -0.08 14.27
CA LEU A 58 6.77 -0.94 15.06
C LEU A 58 7.48 -0.18 16.19
N ASP A 59 7.37 1.16 16.22
CA ASP A 59 8.02 2.05 17.19
C ASP A 59 7.05 3.08 17.74
N ASP A 60 7.46 3.70 18.84
CA ASP A 60 6.79 4.84 19.48
C ASP A 60 7.76 5.92 19.97
N GLN A 61 9.07 5.75 19.75
CA GLN A 61 10.13 6.65 20.22
C GLN A 61 10.55 7.66 19.12
N PHE A 62 9.56 8.28 18.49
CA PHE A 62 9.76 9.31 17.47
C PHE A 62 8.70 10.40 17.57
N SER A 63 8.90 11.52 16.87
CA SER A 63 7.91 12.58 16.73
C SER A 63 7.81 13.04 15.28
N GLY A 64 6.64 13.52 14.89
CA GLY A 64 6.31 13.79 13.49
C GLY A 64 6.07 12.51 12.69
N GLY A 65 6.17 12.59 11.38
CA GLY A 65 6.09 11.46 10.50
C GLY A 65 4.68 10.86 10.38
N GLU A 66 3.62 11.62 10.65
CA GLU A 66 2.24 11.14 10.49
C GLU A 66 1.99 10.68 9.06
N LEU A 67 1.28 9.56 8.91
CA LEU A 67 0.73 9.20 7.61
C LEU A 67 -0.39 10.16 7.22
N TYR A 68 -0.36 10.66 6.01
CA TYR A 68 -1.47 11.41 5.45
C TYR A 68 -2.12 10.62 4.33
N ILE A 69 -3.45 10.55 4.37
CA ILE A 69 -4.28 9.79 3.44
C ILE A 69 -5.12 10.76 2.63
N GLY A 70 -5.04 10.64 1.32
CA GLY A 70 -5.73 11.49 0.36
C GLY A 70 -6.82 10.75 -0.42
N ARG A 71 -7.12 11.25 -1.61
CA ARG A 71 -8.11 10.68 -2.54
C ARG A 71 -7.64 9.39 -3.18
N MET A 72 -8.53 8.73 -3.90
CA MET A 72 -8.17 7.63 -4.78
C MET A 72 -7.44 8.15 -6.01
N PHE A 73 -6.43 7.43 -6.48
CA PHE A 73 -5.72 7.73 -7.72
C PHE A 73 -6.66 7.82 -8.95
N THR A 74 -7.72 7.03 -8.96
CA THR A 74 -8.72 6.98 -10.04
C THR A 74 -9.70 8.14 -10.06
N ASP A 75 -9.75 8.94 -9.00
CA ASP A 75 -10.63 10.11 -8.95
C ASP A 75 -10.02 11.23 -9.80
N SER A 76 -10.58 11.42 -10.97
CA SER A 76 -10.09 12.15 -12.15
C SER A 76 -9.87 13.66 -11.98
N GLN A 77 -9.23 14.09 -10.93
CA GLN A 77 -8.70 15.46 -10.85
C GLN A 77 -7.20 15.38 -10.62
N SER A 78 -6.47 16.08 -11.45
CA SER A 78 -5.00 16.08 -11.46
C SER A 78 -4.42 16.09 -10.05
N VAL A 79 -3.53 15.15 -9.76
CA VAL A 79 -2.75 15.04 -8.52
C VAL A 79 -2.10 16.38 -8.10
N SER A 80 -1.89 17.28 -9.07
CA SER A 80 -1.31 18.62 -8.88
C SER A 80 -2.24 19.64 -8.21
N GLN A 81 -3.51 19.31 -7.91
CA GLN A 81 -4.48 20.26 -7.35
C GLN A 81 -5.08 19.84 -6.00
N SER A 82 -4.54 18.81 -5.38
CA SER A 82 -5.02 18.39 -4.05
C SER A 82 -4.57 19.42 -3.00
N SER A 83 -5.54 20.06 -2.35
CA SER A 83 -5.26 20.96 -1.22
C SER A 83 -4.81 20.14 0.00
N PRO A 84 -3.85 20.62 0.81
CA PRO A 84 -3.49 19.98 2.08
C PRO A 84 -4.68 19.70 3.01
N SER A 85 -5.76 20.48 2.90
CA SER A 85 -7.01 20.29 3.65
C SER A 85 -7.80 19.04 3.26
N GLU A 86 -7.44 18.38 2.16
CA GLU A 86 -8.10 17.16 1.68
C GLU A 86 -7.46 15.87 2.20
N TYR A 87 -6.38 15.99 2.97
CA TYR A 87 -5.68 14.86 3.55
C TYR A 87 -6.06 14.67 5.02
N CYS A 88 -6.25 13.41 5.39
CA CYS A 88 -6.43 13.02 6.78
C CYS A 88 -5.08 12.55 7.34
N ALA A 89 -4.56 13.24 8.34
CA ALA A 89 -3.35 12.81 9.04
C ALA A 89 -3.70 11.73 10.07
N CYS A 90 -2.97 10.62 10.02
CA CYS A 90 -3.13 9.48 10.90
C CYS A 90 -1.89 9.34 11.78
N GLN A 91 -2.07 9.44 13.09
CA GLN A 91 -0.99 9.22 14.04
C GLN A 91 -0.65 7.74 14.18
N HIS A 92 0.64 7.46 14.25
CA HIS A 92 1.13 6.13 14.55
C HIS A 92 0.94 5.78 16.03
N ARG A 93 0.61 4.51 16.27
CA ARG A 93 0.64 3.92 17.62
C ARG A 93 1.31 2.56 17.52
N LEU A 94 2.26 2.30 18.39
CA LEU A 94 2.97 1.01 18.44
C LEU A 94 1.99 -0.16 18.42
N GLY A 95 2.21 -1.10 17.49
CA GLY A 95 1.38 -2.29 17.30
C GLY A 95 0.02 -2.06 16.65
N CYS A 96 -0.32 -0.80 16.31
CA CYS A 96 -1.53 -0.48 15.56
C CYS A 96 -1.24 -0.42 14.07
N GLY A 97 -2.19 -0.87 13.26
CA GLY A 97 -2.10 -0.84 11.81
C GLY A 97 -3.20 -0.02 11.17
N LEU A 98 -2.85 0.73 10.13
CA LEU A 98 -3.79 1.37 9.21
C LEU A 98 -4.00 0.44 8.02
N ILE A 99 -5.26 0.19 7.66
CA ILE A 99 -5.64 -0.58 6.47
C ILE A 99 -6.26 0.38 5.47
N HIS A 100 -5.73 0.39 4.24
CA HIS A 100 -6.24 1.25 3.18
C HIS A 100 -6.21 0.53 1.83
N ARG A 101 -6.92 1.05 0.85
CA ARG A 101 -6.85 0.57 -0.54
C ARG A 101 -5.49 0.95 -1.14
N GLY A 102 -4.89 0.06 -1.93
CA GLY A 102 -3.58 0.33 -2.54
C GLY A 102 -3.54 1.60 -3.38
N GLN A 103 -4.59 1.88 -4.15
CA GLN A 103 -4.69 3.09 -4.98
C GLN A 103 -5.12 4.34 -4.21
N GLN A 104 -5.22 4.28 -2.90
CA GLN A 104 -5.43 5.47 -2.09
C GLN A 104 -4.13 6.27 -2.02
N MET A 105 -4.16 7.51 -2.50
CA MET A 105 -3.01 8.41 -2.44
C MET A 105 -2.64 8.66 -0.98
N HIS A 106 -1.38 8.47 -0.64
CA HIS A 106 -0.89 8.64 0.72
C HIS A 106 0.60 8.96 0.73
N GLY A 107 1.10 9.37 1.88
CA GLY A 107 2.51 9.64 2.11
C GLY A 107 2.80 9.75 3.60
N ALA A 108 4.01 10.15 3.94
CA ALA A 108 4.43 10.39 5.32
C ALA A 108 5.00 11.79 5.47
N LEU A 109 4.51 12.53 6.46
CA LEU A 109 5.05 13.83 6.82
C LEU A 109 6.48 13.68 7.35
N PRO A 110 7.29 14.76 7.34
CA PRO A 110 8.63 14.70 7.86
C PRO A 110 8.71 14.22 9.29
N LEU A 111 9.64 13.31 9.56
CA LEU A 111 10.02 12.90 10.88
C LEU A 111 10.78 14.06 11.55
N LEU A 112 10.36 14.45 12.74
CA LEU A 112 10.98 15.57 13.48
C LEU A 112 12.08 15.09 14.41
N SER A 113 11.94 13.89 14.98
CA SER A 113 12.96 13.29 15.83
C SER A 113 12.79 11.79 15.93
N GLY A 114 13.87 11.09 16.29
CA GLY A 114 13.91 9.64 16.50
C GLY A 114 14.08 8.85 15.20
N VAL A 115 13.75 7.57 15.28
CA VAL A 115 13.71 6.63 14.15
C VAL A 115 12.35 5.95 14.16
N ARG A 116 11.76 5.77 13.00
CA ARG A 116 10.47 5.09 12.84
C ARG A 116 10.62 3.90 11.91
N HIS A 117 10.09 2.76 12.34
CA HIS A 117 9.97 1.56 11.51
C HIS A 117 8.50 1.20 11.35
N ASN A 118 8.10 0.95 10.12
CA ASN A 118 6.75 0.47 9.80
C ASN A 118 6.84 -0.87 9.07
N LEU A 119 6.06 -1.85 9.51
CA LEU A 119 5.81 -3.04 8.72
C LEU A 119 4.71 -2.73 7.71
N VAL A 120 5.05 -2.78 6.44
CA VAL A 120 4.12 -2.62 5.32
C VAL A 120 3.80 -4.00 4.74
N ILE A 121 2.52 -4.29 4.53
CA ILE A 121 2.04 -5.52 3.91
C ILE A 121 1.20 -5.14 2.70
N TRP A 122 1.75 -5.30 1.52
CA TRP A 122 1.01 -5.22 0.27
C TRP A 122 0.29 -6.53 0.00
N MET A 123 -1.01 -6.47 -0.22
CA MET A 123 -1.82 -7.64 -0.53
C MET A 123 -2.47 -7.47 -1.88
N ARG A 124 -2.45 -8.54 -2.67
CA ARG A 124 -2.95 -8.55 -4.05
C ARG A 124 -4.05 -9.58 -4.23
N SER A 125 -4.96 -9.27 -5.15
CA SER A 125 -6.01 -10.16 -5.64
C SER A 125 -5.82 -10.40 -7.13
N SER A 126 -5.42 -11.60 -7.51
CA SER A 126 -5.28 -11.97 -8.93
C SER A 126 -6.62 -11.89 -9.66
N VAL A 127 -7.73 -12.19 -8.99
CA VAL A 127 -9.09 -12.08 -9.55
C VAL A 127 -9.38 -10.65 -10.02
N THR A 128 -9.03 -9.66 -9.21
CA THR A 128 -9.25 -8.24 -9.53
C THR A 128 -8.19 -7.74 -10.52
N ARG A 129 -6.94 -7.98 -10.23
CA ARG A 129 -5.78 -7.48 -10.98
C ARG A 129 -5.70 -7.99 -12.41
N ASN A 130 -6.11 -9.24 -12.65
CA ASN A 130 -6.12 -9.83 -13.98
C ASN A 130 -7.26 -9.31 -14.88
N GLN A 131 -8.21 -8.58 -14.31
CA GLN A 131 -9.27 -7.90 -15.06
C GLN A 131 -8.91 -6.45 -15.37
N LEU A 132 -8.32 -5.77 -14.40
CA LEU A 132 -7.95 -4.36 -14.49
C LEU A 132 -6.66 -4.12 -13.71
N CYS A 133 -5.62 -3.64 -14.39
CA CYS A 133 -4.36 -3.29 -13.74
C CYS A 133 -4.58 -2.09 -12.81
N PRO A 134 -4.27 -2.20 -11.50
CA PRO A 134 -4.47 -1.10 -10.58
C PRO A 134 -3.56 0.10 -10.86
N MET A 135 -2.45 -0.10 -11.57
CA MET A 135 -1.47 0.95 -11.84
C MET A 135 -1.81 1.80 -13.06
N CYS A 136 -2.25 1.17 -14.15
CA CYS A 136 -2.52 1.87 -15.42
C CYS A 136 -4.00 1.85 -15.83
N GLN A 137 -4.86 1.17 -15.09
CA GLN A 137 -6.30 1.04 -15.35
C GLN A 137 -6.63 0.39 -16.71
N MET A 138 -5.71 -0.40 -17.25
CA MET A 138 -5.93 -1.16 -18.47
C MET A 138 -6.09 -2.66 -18.15
N LYS A 139 -6.72 -3.39 -19.05
CA LYS A 139 -6.75 -4.85 -18.97
C LYS A 139 -5.34 -5.38 -19.24
N PRO A 140 -4.73 -6.14 -18.33
CA PRO A 140 -3.36 -6.61 -18.51
C PRO A 140 -3.28 -7.76 -19.52
N ASP A 141 -2.19 -7.81 -20.27
CA ASP A 141 -1.78 -8.99 -20.99
C ASP A 141 -1.10 -9.97 -20.01
N LEU A 142 -1.75 -11.11 -19.78
CA LEU A 142 -1.26 -12.10 -18.85
C LEU A 142 -0.13 -12.90 -19.48
N VAL A 143 1.08 -12.75 -18.99
CA VAL A 143 2.25 -13.51 -19.42
C VAL A 143 2.70 -14.48 -18.32
N LYS A 144 3.16 -15.66 -18.72
CA LYS A 144 3.67 -16.64 -17.77
C LYS A 144 5.09 -16.24 -17.35
N VAL A 145 5.25 -15.87 -16.11
CA VAL A 145 6.55 -15.51 -15.52
C VAL A 145 6.89 -16.42 -14.34
N GLY A 146 8.19 -16.63 -14.11
CA GLY A 146 8.65 -17.24 -12.87
C GLY A 146 8.43 -16.27 -11.70
N GLY A 147 7.92 -16.79 -10.59
CA GLY A 147 7.66 -16.00 -9.40
C GLY A 147 7.84 -16.82 -8.14
N THR A 148 7.78 -16.15 -6.99
CA THR A 148 7.93 -16.76 -5.66
C THR A 148 6.61 -17.29 -5.08
N GLY A 149 5.52 -17.18 -5.84
CA GLY A 149 4.17 -17.57 -5.40
C GLY A 149 3.49 -16.55 -4.48
N ASP A 150 4.10 -15.39 -4.29
CA ASP A 150 3.56 -14.27 -3.53
C ASP A 150 2.86 -13.21 -4.41
N GLY A 151 2.66 -13.51 -5.70
CA GLY A 151 2.07 -12.59 -6.67
C GLY A 151 3.05 -11.53 -7.20
N PHE A 152 4.33 -11.66 -6.88
CA PHE A 152 5.41 -10.80 -7.35
C PHE A 152 6.37 -11.61 -8.24
N SER A 153 6.86 -11.02 -9.33
CA SER A 153 7.83 -11.68 -10.21
C SER A 153 9.20 -11.77 -9.54
N ALA A 154 9.95 -12.84 -9.86
CA ALA A 154 11.32 -13.01 -9.41
C ALA A 154 12.34 -12.20 -10.26
N SER A 155 11.91 -11.61 -11.36
CA SER A 155 12.72 -10.83 -12.28
C SER A 155 12.17 -9.41 -12.40
N ASP A 156 13.05 -8.45 -12.71
CA ASP A 156 12.69 -7.06 -13.01
C ASP A 156 11.95 -6.93 -14.36
N VAL A 157 11.02 -7.85 -14.62
CA VAL A 157 10.10 -7.68 -15.74
C VAL A 157 9.14 -6.56 -15.35
N ASP A 158 9.18 -5.48 -16.07
CA ASP A 158 8.16 -4.45 -15.98
C ASP A 158 6.86 -5.03 -16.53
N ILE A 159 6.06 -5.58 -15.62
CA ILE A 159 4.74 -6.16 -15.92
C ILE A 159 3.62 -5.12 -15.84
N CYS A 160 3.97 -3.87 -15.60
CA CYS A 160 3.02 -2.80 -15.78
C CYS A 160 2.97 -2.46 -17.26
N CYS A 161 1.83 -2.72 -17.86
CA CYS A 161 1.43 -2.48 -19.24
C CYS A 161 2.45 -1.66 -20.04
N LEU A 162 3.17 -2.34 -20.90
CA LEU A 162 4.00 -1.69 -21.91
C LEU A 162 3.07 -0.83 -22.77
N VAL A 163 3.16 0.47 -22.61
CA VAL A 163 2.56 1.46 -23.50
C VAL A 163 3.55 1.75 -24.62
#